data_55a8bdc07cc063cc28a05a7a3417c246
#
_entry.id   55a8bdc07cc063cc28a05a7a3417c246
#
_cell.length_a   1.000
_cell.length_b   1.000
_cell.length_c   1.000
_cell.angle_alpha   90.00
_cell.angle_beta   90.00
_cell.angle_gamma   90.00
#
_symmetry.space_group_name_H-M   'P 1'
#
loop_
_entity.id
_entity.type
_entity.pdbx_description
1 polymer ?
#
loop_
_entity_poly.entity_id
_entity_poly.type
_entity_poly.pdbx_seq_one_letter_code
_entity_poly.pdbx_strand_id
1 'polypeptide(L)'
;MSVRHPSIIVIAHNIRSTHNVGAIFRTAEGLGVERIICSGYTPYPALSANDPRLPHLAEKLTRQIHKTALGAEELVPFATSTEPPLAALRQDGYVIAGLEQNPRAVPLPHYQAPPKLALLLGEEVAGIAPGLQTACDVLLEIPMAGRKESFNVSVAAGMALYQLLCHN
;
A
#
# COMPACT_ATOMS: atom_id res chain seq x y z
N MET A 1 -7.07 -27.75 9.67
CA MET A 1 -6.09 -26.67 9.99
C MET A 1 -6.64 -25.38 9.42
N SER A 2 -6.92 -24.39 10.25
CA SER A 2 -7.34 -23.06 9.76
C SER A 2 -6.16 -22.44 9.01
N VAL A 3 -6.28 -22.19 7.72
CA VAL A 3 -5.33 -21.40 6.94
C VAL A 3 -5.35 -20.01 7.58
N ARG A 4 -4.32 -19.66 8.34
CA ARG A 4 -4.16 -18.30 8.89
C ARG A 4 -3.74 -17.41 7.72
N HIS A 5 -4.66 -16.61 7.23
CA HIS A 5 -4.30 -15.54 6.31
C HIS A 5 -3.30 -14.59 6.98
N PRO A 6 -2.25 -14.16 6.28
CA PRO A 6 -1.31 -13.19 6.83
C PRO A 6 -2.02 -11.87 7.13
N SER A 7 -1.59 -11.20 8.21
CA SER A 7 -2.02 -9.82 8.48
C SER A 7 -1.17 -8.88 7.63
N ILE A 8 -1.82 -8.15 6.71
CA ILE A 8 -1.13 -7.22 5.81
C ILE A 8 -1.51 -5.78 6.11
N ILE A 9 -0.48 -4.93 6.23
CA ILE A 9 -0.60 -3.47 6.22
C ILE A 9 -0.11 -2.97 4.87
N VAL A 10 -0.84 -2.06 4.24
CA VAL A 10 -0.38 -1.36 3.02
C VAL A 10 0.18 0.00 3.42
N ILE A 11 1.39 0.31 2.97
CA ILE A 11 2.00 1.63 3.11
C ILE A 11 1.96 2.29 1.74
N ALA A 12 1.08 3.27 1.57
CA ALA A 12 0.98 4.09 0.37
C ALA A 12 1.86 5.34 0.54
N HIS A 13 3.08 5.32 0.00
CA HIS A 13 4.06 6.39 0.18
C HIS A 13 4.21 7.21 -1.10
N ASN A 14 3.98 8.53 -0.97
CA ASN A 14 4.12 9.49 -2.07
C ASN A 14 3.26 9.17 -3.31
N ILE A 15 2.10 8.55 -3.13
CA ILE A 15 1.14 8.34 -4.23
C ILE A 15 0.37 9.64 -4.47
N ARG A 16 0.44 10.18 -5.68
CA ARG A 16 -0.18 11.48 -6.02
C ARG A 16 -1.66 11.38 -6.31
N SER A 17 -2.05 10.32 -6.99
CA SER A 17 -3.38 10.18 -7.56
C SER A 17 -4.41 9.77 -6.49
N THR A 18 -5.39 10.63 -6.24
CA THR A 18 -6.56 10.31 -5.40
C THR A 18 -7.34 9.10 -5.92
N HIS A 19 -7.35 8.88 -7.25
CA HIS A 19 -7.98 7.71 -7.87
C HIS A 19 -7.23 6.43 -7.54
N ASN A 20 -5.89 6.45 -7.58
CA ASN A 20 -5.08 5.30 -7.17
C ASN A 20 -5.26 4.99 -5.69
N VAL A 21 -5.27 6.02 -4.84
CA VAL A 21 -5.52 5.85 -3.40
C VAL A 21 -6.89 5.23 -3.15
N GLY A 22 -7.94 5.75 -3.78
CA GLY A 22 -9.30 5.20 -3.65
C GLY A 22 -9.39 3.74 -4.14
N ALA A 23 -8.75 3.41 -5.26
CA ALA A 23 -8.69 2.04 -5.77
C ALA A 23 -7.94 1.11 -4.81
N ILE A 24 -6.87 1.58 -4.15
CA ILE A 24 -6.14 0.82 -3.12
C ILE A 24 -7.05 0.58 -1.92
N PHE A 25 -7.80 1.58 -1.43
CA PHE A 25 -8.77 1.40 -0.35
C PHE A 25 -9.80 0.32 -0.69
N ARG A 26 -10.37 0.38 -1.91
CA ARG A 26 -11.37 -0.60 -2.36
C ARG A 26 -10.81 -2.02 -2.42
N THR A 27 -9.61 -2.19 -2.96
CA THR A 27 -8.93 -3.48 -3.01
C THR A 27 -8.59 -3.98 -1.61
N ALA A 28 -8.10 -3.11 -0.74
CA ALA A 28 -7.75 -3.42 0.63
C ALA A 28 -8.97 -3.91 1.43
N GLU A 29 -10.12 -3.26 1.27
CA GLU A 29 -11.38 -3.68 1.89
C GLU A 29 -11.77 -5.08 1.42
N GLY A 30 -11.84 -5.28 0.10
CA GLY A 30 -12.28 -6.54 -0.50
C GLY A 30 -11.37 -7.74 -0.17
N LEU A 31 -10.10 -7.51 0.14
CA LEU A 31 -9.13 -8.53 0.50
C LEU A 31 -8.86 -8.65 2.01
N GLY A 32 -9.50 -7.83 2.84
CA GLY A 32 -9.34 -7.88 4.30
C GLY A 32 -7.97 -7.42 4.79
N VAL A 33 -7.39 -6.41 4.14
CA VAL A 33 -6.16 -5.75 4.61
C VAL A 33 -6.40 -5.12 5.98
N GLU A 34 -5.45 -5.27 6.90
CA GLU A 34 -5.59 -4.81 8.28
C GLU A 34 -5.79 -3.29 8.37
N ARG A 35 -4.97 -2.53 7.65
CA ARG A 35 -5.05 -1.06 7.56
C ARG A 35 -4.16 -0.52 6.44
N ILE A 36 -4.37 0.75 6.11
CA ILE A 36 -3.53 1.51 5.19
C ILE A 36 -2.79 2.61 5.95
N ILE A 37 -1.52 2.82 5.63
CA ILE A 37 -0.73 3.97 6.11
C ILE A 37 -0.48 4.87 4.89
N CYS A 38 -1.09 6.06 4.90
CA CYS A 38 -0.83 7.09 3.91
C CYS A 38 0.34 7.95 4.38
N SER A 39 1.48 7.86 3.71
CA SER A 39 2.69 8.59 4.13
C SER A 39 3.21 9.53 3.05
N GLY A 40 4.04 10.49 3.47
CA GLY A 40 4.54 11.55 2.62
C GLY A 40 3.40 12.48 2.15
N TYR A 41 3.34 12.75 0.86
CA TYR A 41 2.28 13.56 0.27
C TYR A 41 1.07 12.76 -0.26
N THR A 42 0.96 11.48 0.08
CA THR A 42 -0.20 10.66 -0.30
C THR A 42 -1.49 11.29 0.23
N PRO A 43 -2.47 11.59 -0.64
CA PRO A 43 -3.76 12.10 -0.19
C PRO A 43 -4.50 11.03 0.61
N TYR A 44 -5.27 11.48 1.62
CA TYR A 44 -6.04 10.59 2.49
C TYR A 44 -7.43 11.19 2.77
N PRO A 45 -8.42 10.36 3.14
CA PRO A 45 -9.74 10.83 3.51
C PRO A 45 -9.71 11.76 4.73
N ALA A 46 -10.74 12.56 4.94
CA ALA A 46 -10.83 13.43 6.10
C ALA A 46 -10.75 12.61 7.40
N LEU A 47 -9.98 13.11 8.36
CA LEU A 47 -9.90 12.51 9.69
C LEU A 47 -11.15 12.90 10.49
N SER A 48 -11.64 11.98 11.32
CA SER A 48 -12.81 12.22 12.19
C SER A 48 -12.56 13.26 13.27
N ALA A 49 -11.30 13.44 13.68
CA ALA A 49 -10.89 14.43 14.68
C ALA A 49 -9.48 14.94 14.36
N ASN A 50 -9.25 16.23 14.70
CA ASN A 50 -7.93 16.86 14.60
C ASN A 50 -7.27 16.76 13.22
N ASP A 51 -8.04 16.86 12.13
CA ASP A 51 -7.48 16.93 10.78
C ASP A 51 -6.65 18.22 10.65
N PRO A 52 -5.34 18.14 10.34
CA PRO A 52 -4.49 19.32 10.25
C PRO A 52 -4.76 20.17 9.01
N ARG A 53 -5.55 19.65 8.06
CA ARG A 53 -5.88 20.33 6.80
C ARG A 53 -7.08 21.25 6.98
N LEU A 54 -7.19 22.26 6.12
CA LEU A 54 -8.42 23.07 6.05
C LEU A 54 -9.62 22.19 5.67
N PRO A 55 -10.77 22.36 6.32
CA PRO A 55 -11.95 21.49 6.11
C PRO A 55 -12.33 21.28 4.65
N HIS A 56 -12.37 22.36 3.85
CA HIS A 56 -12.72 22.29 2.44
C HIS A 56 -11.73 21.50 1.58
N LEU A 57 -10.43 21.47 1.98
CA LEU A 57 -9.41 20.65 1.30
C LEU A 57 -9.56 19.17 1.67
N ALA A 58 -9.77 18.87 2.95
CA ALA A 58 -10.01 17.52 3.41
C ALA A 58 -11.27 16.92 2.74
N GLU A 59 -12.37 17.66 2.69
CA GLU A 59 -13.60 17.25 2.00
C GLU A 59 -13.40 17.05 0.49
N LYS A 60 -12.67 17.96 -0.17
CA LYS A 60 -12.38 17.84 -1.60
C LYS A 60 -11.61 16.55 -1.90
N LEU A 61 -10.55 16.26 -1.13
CA LEU A 61 -9.75 15.05 -1.31
C LEU A 61 -10.57 13.79 -1.01
N THR A 62 -11.38 13.81 0.04
CA THR A 62 -12.29 12.69 0.38
C THR A 62 -13.23 12.39 -0.79
N ARG A 63 -13.89 13.42 -1.36
CA ARG A 63 -14.76 13.23 -2.52
C ARG A 63 -14.03 12.68 -3.75
N GLN A 64 -12.76 13.08 -3.96
CA GLN A 64 -11.95 12.54 -5.06
C GLN A 64 -11.57 11.08 -4.83
N ILE A 65 -11.17 10.72 -3.62
CA ILE A 65 -10.86 9.34 -3.23
C ILE A 65 -12.11 8.46 -3.33
N HIS A 66 -13.25 8.96 -2.86
CA HIS A 66 -14.54 8.26 -2.90
C HIS A 66 -14.93 7.78 -4.30
N LYS A 67 -14.56 8.51 -5.37
CA LYS A 67 -14.91 8.15 -6.75
C LYS A 67 -14.44 6.74 -7.15
N THR A 68 -13.38 6.23 -6.57
CA THR A 68 -12.84 4.89 -6.82
C THR A 68 -12.92 3.98 -5.61
N ALA A 69 -12.90 4.53 -4.41
CA ALA A 69 -13.05 3.76 -3.16
C ALA A 69 -14.50 3.29 -2.94
N LEU A 70 -15.50 4.08 -3.37
CA LEU A 70 -16.94 3.77 -3.28
C LEU A 70 -17.40 3.37 -1.87
N GLY A 71 -16.88 4.04 -0.83
CA GLY A 71 -17.20 3.79 0.57
C GLY A 71 -16.17 2.93 1.31
N ALA A 72 -15.24 2.28 0.62
CA ALA A 72 -14.19 1.49 1.27
C ALA A 72 -13.28 2.34 2.16
N GLU A 73 -13.13 3.63 1.87
CA GLU A 73 -12.38 4.59 2.67
C GLU A 73 -12.97 4.83 4.07
N GLU A 74 -14.24 4.47 4.28
CA GLU A 74 -14.89 4.54 5.58
C GLU A 74 -14.78 3.21 6.36
N LEU A 75 -14.48 2.12 5.68
CA LEU A 75 -14.45 0.77 6.23
C LEU A 75 -13.04 0.31 6.60
N VAL A 76 -12.04 0.66 5.78
CA VAL A 76 -10.64 0.27 6.02
C VAL A 76 -10.00 1.23 7.01
N PRO A 77 -9.49 0.77 8.16
CA PRO A 77 -8.73 1.62 9.06
C PRO A 77 -7.51 2.21 8.34
N PHE A 78 -7.23 3.49 8.58
CA PHE A 78 -6.03 4.10 8.04
C PHE A 78 -5.36 5.04 9.04
N ALA A 79 -4.08 5.27 8.83
CA ALA A 79 -3.27 6.22 9.57
C ALA A 79 -2.47 7.10 8.59
N THR A 80 -1.96 8.21 9.08
CA THR A 80 -1.12 9.14 8.31
C THR A 80 0.23 9.30 8.98
N SER A 81 1.28 9.51 8.19
CA SER A 81 2.63 9.80 8.69
C SER A 81 3.43 10.60 7.66
N THR A 82 4.41 11.35 8.12
CA THR A 82 5.32 12.07 7.22
C THR A 82 6.22 11.11 6.46
N GLU A 83 6.74 10.09 7.15
CA GLU A 83 7.59 9.04 6.59
C GLU A 83 6.98 7.66 6.86
N PRO A 84 7.28 6.63 6.06
CA PRO A 84 6.89 5.26 6.35
C PRO A 84 7.42 4.82 7.72
N PRO A 85 6.57 4.36 8.66
CA PRO A 85 7.00 4.05 10.04
C PRO A 85 7.63 2.65 10.12
N LEU A 86 8.66 2.38 9.31
CA LEU A 86 9.25 1.04 9.13
C LEU A 86 9.81 0.46 10.43
N ALA A 87 10.47 1.29 11.25
CA ALA A 87 11.07 0.84 12.52
C ALA A 87 9.99 0.39 13.51
N ALA A 88 8.90 1.16 13.66
CA ALA A 88 7.78 0.80 14.53
C ALA A 88 7.09 -0.48 14.06
N LEU A 89 6.86 -0.62 12.76
CA LEU A 89 6.25 -1.82 12.18
C LEU A 89 7.11 -3.08 12.42
N ARG A 90 8.44 -2.97 12.34
CA ARG A 90 9.33 -4.08 12.70
C ARG A 90 9.25 -4.45 14.16
N GLN A 91 9.17 -3.47 15.06
CA GLN A 91 8.96 -3.73 16.49
C GLN A 91 7.65 -4.47 16.75
N ASP A 92 6.61 -4.19 15.95
CA ASP A 92 5.32 -4.89 15.99
C ASP A 92 5.35 -6.27 15.29
N GLY A 93 6.51 -6.67 14.75
CA GLY A 93 6.73 -7.97 14.12
C GLY A 93 6.38 -8.07 12.65
N TYR A 94 6.22 -6.93 11.95
CA TYR A 94 5.99 -6.92 10.50
C TYR A 94 7.30 -7.01 9.73
N VAL A 95 7.32 -7.86 8.71
CA VAL A 95 8.33 -7.85 7.65
C VAL A 95 7.98 -6.76 6.66
N ILE A 96 8.94 -5.93 6.27
CA ILE A 96 8.74 -4.83 5.32
C ILE A 96 9.08 -5.33 3.92
N ALA A 97 8.08 -5.41 3.05
CA ALA A 97 8.23 -5.76 1.64
C ALA A 97 7.98 -4.54 0.76
N GLY A 98 8.93 -4.15 -0.05
CA GLY A 98 8.75 -3.10 -1.07
C GLY A 98 8.31 -3.72 -2.40
N LEU A 99 7.25 -3.21 -3.02
CA LEU A 99 6.83 -3.64 -4.36
C LEU A 99 7.50 -2.75 -5.41
N GLU A 100 8.54 -3.27 -6.05
CA GLU A 100 9.39 -2.50 -6.97
C GLU A 100 10.08 -3.40 -7.98
N GLN A 101 10.24 -2.92 -9.22
CA GLN A 101 11.08 -3.57 -10.23
C GLN A 101 12.55 -3.36 -9.86
N ASN A 102 13.24 -4.42 -9.47
CA ASN A 102 14.63 -4.33 -9.05
C ASN A 102 15.35 -5.65 -9.33
N PRO A 103 16.62 -5.65 -9.83
CA PRO A 103 17.38 -6.87 -10.06
C PRO A 103 17.55 -7.78 -8.84
N ARG A 104 17.37 -7.24 -7.63
CA ARG A 104 17.44 -8.00 -6.37
C ARG A 104 16.08 -8.42 -5.83
N ALA A 105 15.00 -8.07 -6.55
CA ALA A 105 13.65 -8.40 -6.12
C ALA A 105 13.35 -9.89 -6.29
N VAL A 106 12.55 -10.41 -5.39
CA VAL A 106 11.99 -11.76 -5.50
C VAL A 106 10.73 -11.68 -6.37
N PRO A 107 10.59 -12.51 -7.41
CA PRO A 107 9.35 -12.58 -8.16
C PRO A 107 8.18 -12.93 -7.25
N LEU A 108 7.13 -12.11 -7.27
CA LEU A 108 5.98 -12.23 -6.40
C LEU A 108 5.35 -13.65 -6.37
N PRO A 109 5.24 -14.38 -7.50
CA PRO A 109 4.70 -15.75 -7.48
C PRO A 109 5.54 -16.77 -6.70
N HIS A 110 6.80 -16.44 -6.38
CA HIS A 110 7.71 -17.32 -5.64
C HIS A 110 7.87 -16.92 -4.18
N TYR A 111 7.17 -15.88 -3.74
CA TYR A 111 7.29 -15.38 -2.38
C TYR A 111 6.13 -15.85 -1.51
N GLN A 112 6.46 -16.43 -0.36
CA GLN A 112 5.48 -16.77 0.69
C GLN A 112 5.44 -15.65 1.74
N ALA A 113 4.25 -15.11 1.97
CA ALA A 113 4.07 -14.04 2.94
C ALA A 113 4.24 -14.59 4.38
N PRO A 114 5.01 -13.89 5.22
CA PRO A 114 5.06 -14.19 6.65
C PRO A 114 3.71 -13.85 7.31
N PRO A 115 3.49 -14.29 8.57
CA PRO A 115 2.24 -14.01 9.28
C PRO A 115 1.88 -12.52 9.41
N LYS A 116 2.89 -11.64 9.40
CA LYS A 116 2.73 -10.18 9.43
C LYS A 116 3.61 -9.55 8.36
N LEU A 117 3.00 -8.82 7.42
CA LEU A 117 3.70 -8.16 6.32
C LEU A 117 3.22 -6.72 6.18
N ALA A 118 4.15 -5.78 5.99
CA ALA A 118 3.85 -4.42 5.56
C ALA A 118 4.32 -4.24 4.11
N LEU A 119 3.37 -4.03 3.20
CA LEU A 119 3.62 -3.84 1.77
C LEU A 119 3.79 -2.37 1.46
N LEU A 120 5.01 -1.95 1.14
CA LEU A 120 5.35 -0.59 0.75
C LEU A 120 5.14 -0.40 -0.75
N LEU A 121 4.32 0.59 -1.10
CA LEU A 121 4.08 1.07 -2.46
C LEU A 121 4.70 2.45 -2.61
N GLY A 122 5.37 2.69 -3.73
CA GLY A 122 6.02 3.96 -4.03
C GLY A 122 5.24 4.85 -5.00
N GLU A 123 5.85 5.96 -5.36
CA GLU A 123 5.33 6.93 -6.33
C GLU A 123 5.11 6.30 -7.71
N GLU A 124 4.11 6.79 -8.45
CA GLU A 124 3.69 6.23 -9.75
C GLU A 124 4.77 6.32 -10.84
N VAL A 125 5.67 7.28 -10.77
CA VAL A 125 6.73 7.49 -11.77
C VAL A 125 8.09 7.09 -11.24
N ALA A 126 8.48 7.58 -10.07
CA ALA A 126 9.79 7.34 -9.50
C ALA A 126 9.89 6.03 -8.70
N GLY A 127 8.75 5.39 -8.39
CA GLY A 127 8.72 4.18 -7.57
C GLY A 127 9.13 4.42 -6.12
N ILE A 128 9.73 3.43 -5.50
CA ILE A 128 10.25 3.51 -4.13
C ILE A 128 11.65 4.12 -4.16
N ALA A 129 11.85 5.19 -3.39
CA ALA A 129 13.16 5.84 -3.29
C ALA A 129 14.27 4.85 -2.85
N PRO A 130 15.51 4.97 -3.38
CA PRO A 130 16.59 4.01 -3.11
C PRO A 130 16.86 3.77 -1.62
N GLY A 131 16.79 4.81 -0.79
CA GLY A 131 16.94 4.69 0.66
C GLY A 131 15.86 3.83 1.31
N LEU A 132 14.62 3.94 0.84
CA LEU A 132 13.51 3.10 1.32
C LEU A 132 13.60 1.68 0.77
N GLN A 133 14.07 1.49 -0.48
CA GLN A 133 14.35 0.15 -1.01
C GLN A 133 15.39 -0.60 -0.16
N THR A 134 16.45 0.10 0.24
CA THR A 134 17.48 -0.45 1.13
C THR A 134 16.95 -0.73 2.53
N ALA A 135 15.98 0.06 2.98
CA ALA A 135 15.34 -0.12 4.28
C ALA A 135 14.28 -1.24 4.30
N CYS A 136 13.86 -1.77 3.17
CA CYS A 136 12.99 -2.94 3.10
C CYS A 136 13.75 -4.22 3.47
N ASP A 137 13.04 -5.17 4.10
CA ASP A 137 13.60 -6.50 4.41
C ASP A 137 13.63 -7.37 3.14
N VAL A 138 12.71 -7.13 2.22
CA VAL A 138 12.62 -7.78 0.92
C VAL A 138 12.05 -6.83 -0.12
N LEU A 139 12.48 -6.95 -1.37
CA LEU A 139 11.83 -6.34 -2.53
C LEU A 139 11.10 -7.43 -3.29
N LEU A 140 9.88 -7.14 -3.70
CA LEU A 140 9.03 -8.02 -4.50
C LEU A 140 8.77 -7.37 -5.85
N GLU A 141 8.81 -8.15 -6.91
CA GLU A 141 8.45 -7.65 -8.24
C GLU A 141 7.33 -8.48 -8.88
N ILE A 142 6.52 -7.82 -9.67
CA ILE A 142 5.57 -8.49 -10.57
C ILE A 142 6.27 -8.67 -11.90
N PRO A 143 6.53 -9.92 -12.36
CA PRO A 143 7.19 -10.16 -13.63
C PRO A 143 6.47 -9.51 -14.80
N MET A 144 7.19 -8.77 -15.63
CA MET A 144 6.67 -8.06 -16.80
C MET A 144 6.98 -8.86 -18.08
N ALA A 145 5.95 -9.25 -18.82
CA ALA A 145 6.09 -9.94 -20.11
C ALA A 145 5.98 -8.99 -21.33
N GLY A 146 5.53 -7.75 -21.10
CA GLY A 146 5.34 -6.74 -22.13
C GLY A 146 6.52 -5.79 -22.27
N ARG A 147 6.29 -4.67 -22.96
CA ARG A 147 7.32 -3.64 -23.21
C ARG A 147 7.30 -2.50 -22.18
N LYS A 148 6.29 -2.44 -21.32
CA LYS A 148 6.22 -1.43 -20.25
C LYS A 148 7.08 -1.87 -19.07
N GLU A 149 7.58 -0.88 -18.34
CA GLU A 149 8.51 -1.08 -17.23
C GLU A 149 7.79 -1.33 -15.90
N SER A 150 6.49 -0.96 -15.81
CA SER A 150 5.69 -1.10 -14.59
C SER A 150 4.19 -1.16 -14.87
N PHE A 151 3.44 -1.65 -13.90
CA PHE A 151 1.98 -1.52 -13.85
C PHE A 151 1.58 -0.21 -13.14
N ASN A 152 0.34 0.23 -13.36
CA ASN A 152 -0.26 1.24 -12.50
C ASN A 152 -0.20 0.78 -11.03
N VAL A 153 0.12 1.69 -10.10
CA VAL A 153 0.39 1.33 -8.69
C VAL A 153 -0.81 0.66 -8.01
N SER A 154 -2.05 1.09 -8.30
CA SER A 154 -3.23 0.47 -7.71
C SER A 154 -3.51 -0.93 -8.29
N VAL A 155 -3.18 -1.14 -9.56
CA VAL A 155 -3.25 -2.47 -10.20
C VAL A 155 -2.17 -3.38 -9.62
N ALA A 156 -0.92 -2.91 -9.53
CA ALA A 156 0.16 -3.65 -8.91
C ALA A 156 -0.15 -4.04 -7.47
N ALA A 157 -0.71 -3.10 -6.69
CA ALA A 157 -1.16 -3.36 -5.32
C ALA A 157 -2.20 -4.48 -5.27
N GLY A 158 -3.20 -4.45 -6.16
CA GLY A 158 -4.23 -5.50 -6.24
C GLY A 158 -3.66 -6.88 -6.55
N MET A 159 -2.76 -6.96 -7.54
CA MET A 159 -2.07 -8.20 -7.90
C MET A 159 -1.24 -8.74 -6.73
N ALA A 160 -0.46 -7.86 -6.09
CA ALA A 160 0.38 -8.24 -4.96
C ALA A 160 -0.44 -8.71 -3.75
N LEU A 161 -1.46 -7.97 -3.37
CA LEU A 161 -2.32 -8.31 -2.24
C LEU A 161 -3.06 -9.62 -2.48
N TYR A 162 -3.59 -9.84 -3.67
CA TYR A 162 -4.26 -11.09 -4.01
C TYR A 162 -3.32 -12.29 -3.92
N GLN A 163 -2.11 -12.18 -4.48
CA GLN A 163 -1.10 -13.23 -4.40
C GLN A 163 -0.70 -13.53 -2.96
N LEU A 164 -0.42 -12.49 -2.16
CA LEU A 164 0.06 -12.63 -0.79
C LEU A 164 -1.01 -13.15 0.18
N LEU A 165 -2.28 -12.88 -0.07
CA LEU A 165 -3.39 -13.27 0.82
C LEU A 165 -4.07 -14.58 0.41
N CYS A 166 -4.16 -14.86 -0.89
CA CYS A 166 -4.97 -15.96 -1.41
C CYS A 166 -4.15 -17.15 -1.91
N HIS A 167 -2.86 -16.96 -2.19
CA HIS A 167 -1.99 -17.99 -2.77
C HIS A 167 -0.75 -18.30 -1.91
N ASN A 168 -0.86 -18.14 -0.62
CA ASN A 168 0.24 -18.32 0.35
C ASN A 168 0.26 -19.74 0.92
#